data_1d40b16872248e2450376cd0ab03f92c
#
_entry.id   1d40b16872248e2450376cd0ab03f92c
#
_cell.length_a   1.000
_cell.length_b   1.000
_cell.length_c   1.000
_cell.angle_alpha   90.00
_cell.angle_beta   90.00
_cell.angle_gamma   90.00
#
_symmetry.space_group_name_H-M   'P 1'
#
loop_
_entity.id
_entity.type
_entity.pdbx_description
1 polymer ?
#
loop_
_entity_poly.entity_id
_entity_poly.type
_entity_poly.pdbx_seq_one_letter_code
_entity_poly.pdbx_strand_id
1 'polypeptide(L)'
;MNSVIKKAICMSLTAALSMGCMSSALAQETKIGFVSTERIFREAAPSKAATAKLELEFSKREKELQEAAARLKATAERLDKEAPVLSDSDRNKRQRELAEMDKDFQRKQREFREDLNQRRNEELALVLERANKVIKQIAEAEKYDIIFQEAVYASPRIDITEKVIKALNK
;
A
#
# COMPACT_ATOMS: atom_id res chain seq x y z
N MET A 1 -58.73 -64.82 13.71
CA MET A 1 -57.32 -64.83 13.93
C MET A 1 -56.47 -64.00 12.91
N ASN A 2 -57.15 -63.33 11.97
CA ASN A 2 -56.46 -62.60 10.88
C ASN A 2 -56.47 -61.06 10.98
N SER A 3 -57.20 -60.47 11.95
CA SER A 3 -57.34 -59.01 12.07
C SER A 3 -56.25 -58.38 12.96
N VAL A 4 -55.75 -59.13 13.94
CA VAL A 4 -54.77 -58.63 14.89
C VAL A 4 -53.36 -58.62 14.27
N ILE A 5 -53.07 -59.59 13.38
CA ILE A 5 -51.80 -59.73 12.71
C ILE A 5 -51.60 -58.62 11.64
N LYS A 6 -52.66 -58.20 10.95
CA LYS A 6 -52.62 -57.12 9.94
C LYS A 6 -52.41 -55.75 10.59
N LYS A 7 -52.89 -55.49 11.80
CA LYS A 7 -52.66 -54.22 12.51
C LYS A 7 -51.27 -54.11 13.10
N ALA A 8 -50.67 -55.25 13.50
CA ALA A 8 -49.29 -55.24 14.00
C ALA A 8 -48.25 -55.00 12.88
N ILE A 9 -48.51 -55.46 11.67
CA ILE A 9 -47.58 -55.23 10.50
C ILE A 9 -47.67 -53.81 9.97
N CYS A 10 -48.81 -53.13 10.03
CA CYS A 10 -48.95 -51.73 9.61
C CYS A 10 -48.27 -50.76 10.64
N MET A 11 -48.25 -51.10 11.93
CA MET A 11 -47.60 -50.20 12.91
C MET A 11 -46.08 -50.32 12.96
N SER A 12 -45.49 -51.41 12.50
CA SER A 12 -44.02 -51.57 12.44
C SER A 12 -43.42 -50.93 11.15
N LEU A 13 -44.21 -50.69 10.11
CA LEU A 13 -43.70 -50.11 8.86
C LEU A 13 -43.65 -48.59 8.89
N THR A 14 -44.42 -47.92 9.77
CA THR A 14 -44.39 -46.45 9.94
C THR A 14 -43.27 -45.96 10.84
N ALA A 15 -42.67 -46.79 11.70
CA ALA A 15 -41.56 -46.42 12.58
C ALA A 15 -40.18 -46.44 11.88
N ALA A 16 -40.07 -47.13 10.72
CA ALA A 16 -38.81 -47.26 10.00
C ALA A 16 -38.54 -46.11 8.98
N LEU A 17 -39.53 -45.23 8.72
CA LEU A 17 -39.40 -44.19 7.69
C LEU A 17 -39.04 -42.80 8.25
N SER A 18 -38.92 -42.64 9.57
CA SER A 18 -38.57 -41.37 10.22
C SER A 18 -37.10 -41.20 10.60
N MET A 19 -36.23 -42.17 10.23
CA MET A 19 -34.82 -42.21 10.68
C MET A 19 -33.81 -41.84 9.59
N GLY A 20 -34.25 -41.20 8.52
CA GLY A 20 -33.43 -41.02 7.31
C GLY A 20 -33.28 -39.64 6.79
N CYS A 21 -33.23 -38.54 7.59
CA CYS A 21 -32.86 -37.22 7.09
C CYS A 21 -32.31 -36.29 8.17
N MET A 22 -31.34 -36.78 8.98
CA MET A 22 -30.35 -35.87 9.58
C MET A 22 -29.13 -35.82 8.65
N SER A 23 -29.30 -35.28 7.46
CA SER A 23 -28.20 -34.73 6.70
C SER A 23 -27.70 -33.54 7.51
N SER A 24 -26.70 -33.78 8.34
CA SER A 24 -25.89 -32.70 8.91
C SER A 24 -25.36 -31.92 7.74
N ALA A 25 -26.01 -30.83 7.41
CA ALA A 25 -25.40 -29.77 6.57
C ALA A 25 -24.19 -29.33 7.34
N LEU A 26 -23.03 -29.90 7.03
CA LEU A 26 -21.75 -29.35 7.41
C LEU A 26 -21.71 -27.98 6.72
N ALA A 27 -22.18 -26.97 7.43
CA ALA A 27 -21.95 -25.60 7.03
C ALA A 27 -20.43 -25.46 6.92
N GLN A 28 -19.94 -25.44 5.70
CA GLN A 28 -18.53 -25.26 5.41
C GLN A 28 -18.18 -23.88 5.98
N GLU A 29 -17.41 -23.86 7.08
CA GLU A 29 -17.06 -22.63 7.76
C GLU A 29 -16.21 -21.78 6.80
N THR A 30 -16.78 -20.64 6.35
CA THR A 30 -16.11 -19.72 5.42
C THR A 30 -14.81 -19.22 6.06
N LYS A 31 -13.69 -19.51 5.42
CA LYS A 31 -12.38 -19.09 5.90
C LYS A 31 -12.03 -17.70 5.36
N ILE A 32 -12.09 -16.71 6.25
CA ILE A 32 -11.82 -15.31 5.93
C ILE A 32 -10.42 -14.93 6.43
N GLY A 33 -9.68 -14.20 5.60
CA GLY A 33 -8.42 -13.57 5.95
C GLY A 33 -8.48 -12.04 5.84
N PHE A 34 -7.57 -11.37 6.53
CA PHE A 34 -7.31 -9.94 6.42
C PHE A 34 -5.83 -9.67 6.26
N VAL A 35 -5.48 -8.70 5.40
CA VAL A 35 -4.10 -8.26 5.17
C VAL A 35 -4.04 -6.74 5.20
N SER A 36 -3.18 -6.17 6.04
CA SER A 36 -2.91 -4.75 6.07
C SER A 36 -1.88 -4.36 4.99
N THR A 37 -2.34 -3.74 3.91
CA THR A 37 -1.48 -3.19 2.85
C THR A 37 -0.52 -2.13 3.41
N GLU A 38 -0.97 -1.32 4.36
CA GLU A 38 -0.13 -0.31 5.03
C GLU A 38 1.07 -0.96 5.74
N ARG A 39 0.84 -2.04 6.49
CA ARG A 39 1.93 -2.77 7.14
C ARG A 39 2.90 -3.40 6.13
N ILE A 40 2.40 -3.93 5.03
CA ILE A 40 3.25 -4.44 3.95
C ILE A 40 4.17 -3.34 3.42
N PHE A 41 3.64 -2.15 3.11
CA PHE A 41 4.44 -1.03 2.62
C PHE A 41 5.46 -0.52 3.64
N ARG A 42 5.19 -0.63 4.93
CA ARG A 42 6.10 -0.20 5.98
C ARG A 42 7.18 -1.24 6.33
N GLU A 43 6.84 -2.53 6.32
CA GLU A 43 7.64 -3.56 6.97
C GLU A 43 8.31 -4.53 5.99
N ALA A 44 7.75 -4.76 4.80
CA ALA A 44 8.26 -5.76 3.86
C ALA A 44 9.61 -5.34 3.24
N ALA A 45 10.51 -6.31 3.05
CA ALA A 45 11.82 -6.08 2.44
C ALA A 45 11.75 -5.47 1.04
N PRO A 46 10.82 -5.87 0.12
CA PRO A 46 10.66 -5.19 -1.16
C PRO A 46 10.32 -3.70 -1.02
N SER A 47 9.53 -3.31 -0.03
CA SER A 47 9.17 -1.90 0.20
C SER A 47 10.37 -1.08 0.68
N LYS A 48 11.16 -1.65 1.60
CA LYS A 48 12.41 -1.01 2.08
C LYS A 48 13.44 -0.86 0.95
N ALA A 49 13.56 -1.88 0.09
CA ALA A 49 14.42 -1.82 -1.08
C ALA A 49 13.95 -0.75 -2.09
N ALA A 50 12.64 -0.61 -2.31
CA ALA A 50 12.07 0.42 -3.16
C ALA A 50 12.37 1.84 -2.60
N THR A 51 12.24 2.03 -1.28
CA THR A 51 12.59 3.31 -0.63
C THR A 51 14.07 3.63 -0.80
N ALA A 52 14.97 2.69 -0.51
CA ALA A 52 16.41 2.88 -0.66
C ALA A 52 16.81 3.19 -2.12
N LYS A 53 16.16 2.54 -3.08
CA LYS A 53 16.37 2.82 -4.50
C LYS A 53 15.98 4.25 -4.86
N LEU A 54 14.83 4.74 -4.40
CA LEU A 54 14.40 6.12 -4.61
C LEU A 54 15.34 7.13 -3.95
N GLU A 55 15.79 6.87 -2.74
CA GLU A 55 16.78 7.72 -2.05
C GLU A 55 18.09 7.85 -2.86
N LEU A 56 18.59 6.75 -3.39
CA LEU A 56 19.78 6.77 -4.24
C LEU A 56 19.53 7.53 -5.56
N GLU A 57 18.41 7.27 -6.23
CA GLU A 57 18.05 7.88 -7.51
C GLU A 57 17.89 9.41 -7.38
N PHE A 58 17.32 9.88 -6.28
CA PHE A 58 16.98 11.29 -6.09
C PHE A 58 17.98 12.09 -5.27
N SER A 59 18.94 11.45 -4.57
CA SER A 59 19.90 12.10 -3.67
C SER A 59 20.72 13.21 -4.32
N LYS A 60 21.16 13.01 -5.57
CA LYS A 60 21.93 14.03 -6.31
C LYS A 60 21.07 15.27 -6.60
N ARG A 61 19.85 15.07 -7.09
CA ARG A 61 18.92 16.16 -7.42
C ARG A 61 18.49 16.92 -6.18
N GLU A 62 18.34 16.22 -5.05
CA GLU A 62 18.05 16.86 -3.75
C GLU A 62 19.20 17.79 -3.33
N LYS A 63 20.45 17.34 -3.44
CA LYS A 63 21.63 18.20 -3.17
C LYS A 63 21.67 19.41 -4.10
N GLU A 64 21.43 19.21 -5.39
CA GLU A 64 21.40 20.31 -6.37
C GLU A 64 20.33 21.36 -6.01
N LEU A 65 19.16 20.92 -5.52
CA LEU A 65 18.11 21.83 -5.04
C LEU A 65 18.50 22.56 -3.77
N GLN A 66 19.14 21.87 -2.80
CA GLN A 66 19.64 22.49 -1.57
C GLN A 66 20.71 23.56 -1.88
N GLU A 67 21.64 23.27 -2.79
CA GLU A 67 22.65 24.22 -3.24
C GLU A 67 22.03 25.40 -4.00
N ALA A 68 21.02 25.15 -4.84
CA ALA A 68 20.31 26.22 -5.56
C ALA A 68 19.57 27.15 -4.58
N ALA A 69 18.91 26.58 -3.57
CA ALA A 69 18.26 27.36 -2.51
C ALA A 69 19.26 28.23 -1.74
N ALA A 70 20.43 27.66 -1.37
CA ALA A 70 21.47 28.39 -0.68
C ALA A 70 22.05 29.53 -1.53
N ARG A 71 22.28 29.27 -2.82
CA ARG A 71 22.75 30.33 -3.76
C ARG A 71 21.71 31.44 -3.92
N LEU A 72 20.43 31.10 -4.07
CA LEU A 72 19.34 32.06 -4.19
C LEU A 72 19.29 32.97 -2.96
N LYS A 73 19.34 32.38 -1.76
CA LYS A 73 19.36 33.11 -0.49
C LYS A 73 20.56 34.06 -0.39
N ALA A 74 21.76 33.54 -0.66
CA ALA A 74 22.98 34.35 -0.60
C ALA A 74 22.97 35.51 -1.62
N THR A 75 22.40 35.30 -2.82
CA THR A 75 22.29 36.35 -3.83
C THR A 75 21.29 37.43 -3.42
N ALA A 76 20.16 37.05 -2.81
CA ALA A 76 19.19 37.98 -2.27
C ALA A 76 19.80 38.85 -1.14
N GLU A 77 20.42 38.22 -0.15
CA GLU A 77 21.09 38.90 0.96
C GLU A 77 22.19 39.86 0.48
N ARG A 78 22.93 39.48 -0.55
CA ARG A 78 23.95 40.33 -1.13
C ARG A 78 23.35 41.52 -1.87
N LEU A 79 22.28 41.31 -2.63
CA LEU A 79 21.58 42.40 -3.29
C LEU A 79 21.03 43.40 -2.27
N ASP A 80 20.41 42.95 -1.19
CA ASP A 80 19.88 43.81 -0.14
C ASP A 80 20.99 44.67 0.51
N LYS A 81 22.17 44.09 0.77
CA LYS A 81 23.31 44.82 1.35
C LYS A 81 23.94 45.84 0.40
N GLU A 82 24.02 45.50 -0.89
CA GLU A 82 24.67 46.32 -1.90
C GLU A 82 23.71 47.34 -2.55
N ALA A 83 22.39 47.16 -2.46
CA ALA A 83 21.36 47.99 -3.08
C ALA A 83 21.56 49.50 -2.84
N PRO A 84 21.96 49.99 -1.65
CA PRO A 84 22.15 51.45 -1.40
C PRO A 84 23.30 52.09 -2.19
N VAL A 85 24.27 51.32 -2.64
CA VAL A 85 25.48 51.82 -3.32
C VAL A 85 25.53 51.47 -4.80
N LEU A 86 24.55 50.70 -5.30
CA LEU A 86 24.45 50.35 -6.70
C LEU A 86 23.81 51.49 -7.54
N SER A 87 24.23 51.59 -8.79
CA SER A 87 23.45 52.38 -9.78
C SER A 87 22.09 51.78 -10.00
N ASP A 88 21.10 52.59 -10.43
CA ASP A 88 19.75 52.10 -10.76
C ASP A 88 19.78 51.02 -11.85
N SER A 89 20.67 51.17 -12.84
CA SER A 89 20.85 50.18 -13.89
C SER A 89 21.35 48.83 -13.33
N ASP A 90 22.37 48.84 -12.47
CA ASP A 90 22.93 47.64 -11.90
C ASP A 90 21.97 46.97 -10.92
N ARG A 91 21.26 47.75 -10.11
CA ARG A 91 20.25 47.26 -9.21
C ARG A 91 19.14 46.56 -9.99
N ASN A 92 18.60 47.18 -11.05
CA ASN A 92 17.59 46.58 -11.91
C ASN A 92 18.07 45.29 -12.60
N LYS A 93 19.35 45.25 -13.01
CA LYS A 93 19.96 44.05 -13.60
C LYS A 93 19.99 42.92 -12.60
N ARG A 94 20.51 43.15 -11.40
CA ARG A 94 20.62 42.13 -10.34
C ARG A 94 19.26 41.66 -9.84
N GLN A 95 18.28 42.53 -9.75
CA GLN A 95 16.90 42.15 -9.44
C GLN A 95 16.32 41.19 -10.47
N ARG A 96 16.55 41.43 -11.77
CA ARG A 96 16.13 40.51 -12.83
C ARG A 96 16.85 39.16 -12.73
N GLU A 97 18.17 39.15 -12.49
CA GLU A 97 18.95 37.94 -12.31
C GLU A 97 18.42 37.12 -11.12
N LEU A 98 18.14 37.75 -9.98
CA LEU A 98 17.55 37.11 -8.82
C LEU A 98 16.18 36.51 -9.12
N ALA A 99 15.31 37.25 -9.84
CA ALA A 99 13.99 36.77 -10.24
C ALA A 99 14.06 35.55 -11.18
N GLU A 100 15.02 35.54 -12.13
CA GLU A 100 15.24 34.38 -13.00
C GLU A 100 15.77 33.16 -12.21
N MET A 101 16.68 33.39 -11.26
CA MET A 101 17.15 32.32 -10.36
C MET A 101 16.02 31.71 -9.51
N ASP A 102 15.13 32.56 -8.97
CA ASP A 102 13.97 32.11 -8.21
C ASP A 102 13.01 31.28 -9.07
N LYS A 103 12.69 31.79 -10.26
CA LYS A 103 11.83 31.10 -11.22
C LYS A 103 12.40 29.72 -11.61
N ASP A 104 13.70 29.64 -11.88
CA ASP A 104 14.39 28.40 -12.22
C ASP A 104 14.38 27.41 -11.04
N PHE A 105 14.64 27.89 -9.83
CA PHE A 105 14.56 27.10 -8.62
C PHE A 105 13.15 26.53 -8.39
N GLN A 106 12.11 27.37 -8.49
CA GLN A 106 10.73 26.90 -8.33
C GLN A 106 10.33 25.86 -9.39
N ARG A 107 10.79 26.03 -10.64
CA ARG A 107 10.56 25.06 -11.70
C ARG A 107 11.22 23.72 -11.35
N LYS A 108 12.51 23.72 -11.02
CA LYS A 108 13.25 22.50 -10.64
C LYS A 108 12.66 21.81 -9.42
N GLN A 109 12.17 22.58 -8.43
CA GLN A 109 11.51 22.02 -7.25
C GLN A 109 10.17 21.34 -7.60
N ARG A 110 9.40 21.89 -8.55
CA ARG A 110 8.18 21.21 -9.03
C ARG A 110 8.51 19.93 -9.77
N GLU A 111 9.42 20.00 -10.75
CA GLU A 111 9.87 18.83 -11.52
C GLU A 111 10.37 17.70 -10.60
N PHE A 112 11.18 18.04 -9.60
CA PHE A 112 11.65 17.08 -8.61
C PHE A 112 10.50 16.39 -7.84
N ARG A 113 9.53 17.17 -7.37
CA ARG A 113 8.39 16.62 -6.63
C ARG A 113 7.49 15.74 -7.51
N GLU A 114 7.24 16.15 -8.73
CA GLU A 114 6.43 15.40 -9.70
C GLU A 114 7.11 14.08 -10.03
N ASP A 115 8.38 14.09 -10.39
CA ASP A 115 9.15 12.90 -10.71
C ASP A 115 9.27 11.95 -9.52
N LEU A 116 9.57 12.47 -8.33
CA LEU A 116 9.66 11.66 -7.11
C LEU A 116 8.31 10.98 -6.78
N ASN A 117 7.20 11.72 -6.89
CA ASN A 117 5.87 11.16 -6.67
C ASN A 117 5.51 10.10 -7.70
N GLN A 118 5.81 10.34 -8.97
CA GLN A 118 5.58 9.37 -10.03
C GLN A 118 6.39 8.09 -9.78
N ARG A 119 7.70 8.23 -9.55
CA ARG A 119 8.58 7.09 -9.29
C ARG A 119 8.18 6.31 -8.03
N ARG A 120 7.76 7.02 -6.98
CA ARG A 120 7.24 6.39 -5.76
C ARG A 120 6.00 5.55 -6.05
N ASN A 121 5.05 6.08 -6.82
CA ASN A 121 3.83 5.35 -7.17
C ASN A 121 4.14 4.11 -8.01
N GLU A 122 5.09 4.19 -8.94
CA GLU A 122 5.55 3.05 -9.74
C GLU A 122 6.16 1.95 -8.85
N GLU A 123 7.05 2.30 -7.93
CA GLU A 123 7.68 1.33 -7.02
C GLU A 123 6.64 0.71 -6.05
N LEU A 124 5.69 1.51 -5.53
CA LEU A 124 4.61 1.00 -4.69
C LEU A 124 3.69 0.04 -5.45
N ALA A 125 3.40 0.33 -6.73
CA ALA A 125 2.61 -0.57 -7.58
C ALA A 125 3.30 -1.92 -7.77
N LEU A 126 4.62 -1.94 -7.98
CA LEU A 126 5.40 -3.18 -8.08
C LEU A 126 5.38 -3.98 -6.77
N VAL A 127 5.47 -3.31 -5.63
CA VAL A 127 5.38 -3.97 -4.32
C VAL A 127 4.00 -4.59 -4.13
N LEU A 128 2.94 -3.85 -4.48
CA LEU A 128 1.55 -4.33 -4.38
C LEU A 128 1.30 -5.54 -5.28
N GLU A 129 1.81 -5.53 -6.51
CA GLU A 129 1.72 -6.66 -7.43
C GLU A 129 2.35 -7.92 -6.84
N ARG A 130 3.56 -7.79 -6.27
CA ARG A 130 4.24 -8.90 -5.59
C ARG A 130 3.46 -9.39 -4.37
N ALA A 131 2.93 -8.46 -3.57
CA ALA A 131 2.11 -8.79 -2.40
C ALA A 131 0.85 -9.56 -2.82
N ASN A 132 0.13 -9.09 -3.83
CA ASN A 132 -1.07 -9.75 -4.34
C ASN A 132 -0.77 -11.18 -4.85
N LYS A 133 0.36 -11.38 -5.52
CA LYS A 133 0.79 -12.71 -5.95
C LYS A 133 1.02 -13.65 -4.76
N VAL A 134 1.71 -13.18 -3.72
CA VAL A 134 1.96 -13.94 -2.49
C VAL A 134 0.66 -14.23 -1.73
N ILE A 135 -0.21 -13.22 -1.60
CA ILE A 135 -1.53 -13.37 -0.96
C ILE A 135 -2.35 -14.45 -1.67
N LYS A 136 -2.38 -14.43 -3.00
CA LYS A 136 -3.08 -15.43 -3.80
C LYS A 136 -2.52 -16.84 -3.56
N GLN A 137 -1.21 -17.01 -3.55
CA GLN A 137 -0.57 -18.29 -3.25
C GLN A 137 -0.94 -18.83 -1.85
N ILE A 138 -0.93 -17.94 -0.85
CA ILE A 138 -1.35 -18.30 0.52
C ILE A 138 -2.82 -18.67 0.57
N ALA A 139 -3.69 -17.90 -0.12
CA ALA A 139 -5.11 -18.14 -0.19
C ALA A 139 -5.42 -19.54 -0.75
N GLU A 140 -4.81 -19.88 -1.89
CA GLU A 140 -4.97 -21.19 -2.54
C GLU A 140 -4.44 -22.33 -1.68
N ALA A 141 -3.23 -22.18 -1.12
CA ALA A 141 -2.59 -23.21 -0.31
C ALA A 141 -3.33 -23.50 1.00
N GLU A 142 -3.89 -22.47 1.62
CA GLU A 142 -4.57 -22.60 2.93
C GLU A 142 -6.10 -22.59 2.82
N LYS A 143 -6.63 -22.57 1.59
CA LYS A 143 -8.08 -22.63 1.31
C LYS A 143 -8.87 -21.51 1.97
N TYR A 144 -8.40 -20.27 1.79
CA TYR A 144 -9.19 -19.10 2.14
C TYR A 144 -10.24 -18.86 1.06
N ASP A 145 -11.48 -18.57 1.49
CA ASP A 145 -12.58 -18.23 0.59
C ASP A 145 -12.51 -16.75 0.17
N ILE A 146 -12.07 -15.88 1.08
CA ILE A 146 -11.89 -14.47 0.84
C ILE A 146 -10.77 -13.87 1.71
N ILE A 147 -10.01 -12.93 1.15
CA ILE A 147 -9.03 -12.12 1.88
C ILE A 147 -9.32 -10.65 1.61
N PHE A 148 -9.58 -9.89 2.68
CA PHE A 148 -9.77 -8.44 2.63
C PHE A 148 -8.44 -7.71 2.79
N GLN A 149 -8.28 -6.59 2.07
CA GLN A 149 -7.10 -5.72 2.19
C GLN A 149 -7.39 -4.45 3.02
N GLU A 150 -8.66 -4.08 3.13
CA GLU A 150 -9.09 -2.91 3.89
C GLU A 150 -10.27 -3.28 4.78
N ALA A 151 -10.20 -2.88 6.04
CA ALA A 151 -11.29 -3.06 6.99
C ALA A 151 -11.19 -2.01 8.10
N VAL A 152 -12.34 -1.52 8.58
CA VAL A 152 -12.40 -0.64 9.75
C VAL A 152 -11.91 -1.37 11.02
N TYR A 153 -12.18 -2.67 11.09
CA TYR A 153 -11.74 -3.56 12.16
C TYR A 153 -11.51 -4.96 11.62
N ALA A 154 -10.40 -5.57 12.01
CA ALA A 154 -10.11 -6.98 11.79
C ALA A 154 -9.61 -7.62 13.08
N SER A 155 -10.21 -8.74 13.45
CA SER A 155 -9.73 -9.52 14.61
C SER A 155 -8.33 -10.07 14.33
N PRO A 156 -7.42 -10.09 15.32
CA PRO A 156 -6.10 -10.71 15.17
C PRO A 156 -6.15 -12.16 14.66
N ARG A 157 -7.25 -12.87 14.91
CA ARG A 157 -7.46 -14.26 14.47
C ARG A 157 -7.47 -14.42 12.95
N ILE A 158 -7.96 -13.42 12.23
CA ILE A 158 -8.05 -13.44 10.76
C ILE A 158 -6.91 -12.66 10.07
N ASP A 159 -6.09 -11.95 10.84
CA ASP A 159 -4.96 -11.16 10.29
C ASP A 159 -3.80 -12.09 9.89
N ILE A 160 -3.56 -12.18 8.59
CA ILE A 160 -2.45 -12.95 8.00
C ILE A 160 -1.31 -12.05 7.49
N THR A 161 -1.31 -10.76 7.83
CA THR A 161 -0.33 -9.77 7.34
C THR A 161 1.10 -10.21 7.61
N GLU A 162 1.38 -10.67 8.82
CA GLU A 162 2.73 -11.15 9.21
C GLU A 162 3.20 -12.35 8.36
N LYS A 163 2.28 -13.24 8.01
CA LYS A 163 2.56 -14.38 7.13
C LYS A 163 2.92 -13.92 5.73
N VAL A 164 2.18 -12.94 5.20
CA VAL A 164 2.45 -12.34 3.88
C VAL A 164 3.81 -11.64 3.87
N ILE A 165 4.12 -10.83 4.91
CA ILE A 165 5.41 -10.14 5.04
C ILE A 165 6.56 -11.15 5.08
N LYS A 166 6.45 -12.24 5.88
CA LYS A 166 7.46 -13.28 5.92
C LYS A 166 7.67 -13.97 4.57
N ALA A 167 6.61 -14.16 3.81
CA ALA A 167 6.71 -14.75 2.47
C ALA A 167 7.32 -13.80 1.45
N LEU A 168 7.07 -12.49 1.55
CA LEU A 168 7.67 -11.44 0.72
C LEU A 168 9.17 -11.23 1.00
N ASN A 169 9.62 -11.57 2.20
CA ASN A 169 11.01 -11.37 2.64
C ASN A 169 11.94 -12.57 2.32
N LYS A 170 11.39 -13.63 1.72
CA LYS A 170 12.16 -14.79 1.23
C LYS A 170 12.73 -14.52 -0.16
#